data_92dce0048e04ea8d20ab74d64a01a7c5
#
_entry.id   92dce0048e04ea8d20ab74d64a01a7c5
#
_cell.length_a   1.000
_cell.length_b   1.000
_cell.length_c   1.000
_cell.angle_alpha   90.00
_cell.angle_beta   90.00
_cell.angle_gamma   90.00
#
_symmetry.space_group_name_H-M   'P 1'
#
loop_
_entity.id
_entity.type
_entity.pdbx_description
1 polymer ?
#
loop_
_entity_poly.entity_id
_entity_poly.type
_entity_poly.pdbx_seq_one_letter_code
_entity_poly.pdbx_strand_id
1 'polypeptide(L)'
;MRRFFLFAILFLASCGGDSNTSKTKHALVIGIDGLRVDALQQVSTPHLDALIADGTVTYDAFAGGVLGAPTEQGTWSGPGWSSVLTGVWIDKHGVEFNGFLAPLFDEYPHFFARIRELEPDAYLSSFVTWGPINESILASAEADEAFWPMESDSAQGDIAVTDAVVAHFAEQTPTVVFVHLDEVDHQGHLAGHSAMVPEYVEALETVDTQIGEMLDAVRARPTYDQEAWLVVVGTDHGGTGTMGIGHGGQSDEERTICIIASGGSMRRGQTISPGPGHTAVPPTVMAHLGLTIDPAWGWESEPFGF
;
A
#
# COMPACT_ATOMS: atom_id res chain seq x y z
N MET A 1 -76.80 -24.90 27.61
CA MET A 1 -75.54 -25.47 27.15
C MET A 1 -74.77 -24.34 26.41
N ARG A 2 -73.83 -23.74 27.09
CA ARG A 2 -72.97 -22.69 26.48
C ARG A 2 -71.63 -23.34 26.10
N ARG A 3 -71.30 -23.34 24.81
CA ARG A 3 -70.01 -23.85 24.28
C ARG A 3 -69.01 -22.68 24.32
N PHE A 4 -67.93 -22.87 25.11
CA PHE A 4 -66.73 -22.00 25.07
C PHE A 4 -65.84 -22.45 23.92
N PHE A 5 -65.54 -21.54 22.98
CA PHE A 5 -64.46 -21.73 22.02
C PHE A 5 -63.16 -21.16 22.60
N LEU A 6 -62.19 -22.01 22.77
CA LEU A 6 -60.83 -21.63 23.16
C LEU A 6 -60.06 -21.25 21.87
N PHE A 7 -59.68 -20.01 21.73
CA PHE A 7 -58.76 -19.56 20.67
C PHE A 7 -57.32 -19.78 21.18
N ALA A 8 -56.59 -20.69 20.57
CA ALA A 8 -55.16 -20.84 20.79
C ALA A 8 -54.40 -19.86 19.87
N ILE A 9 -53.75 -18.88 20.50
CA ILE A 9 -52.85 -17.96 19.80
C ILE A 9 -51.49 -18.65 19.68
N LEU A 10 -51.13 -19.05 18.45
CA LEU A 10 -49.79 -19.52 18.13
C LEU A 10 -48.85 -18.29 18.03
N PHE A 11 -47.96 -18.14 19.01
CA PHE A 11 -46.80 -17.27 18.89
C PHE A 11 -45.77 -17.91 17.95
N LEU A 12 -45.66 -17.43 16.73
CA LEU A 12 -44.50 -17.68 15.86
C LEU A 12 -43.31 -16.87 16.39
N ALA A 13 -42.43 -17.56 17.13
CA ALA A 13 -41.12 -16.99 17.43
C ALA A 13 -40.33 -16.94 16.13
N SER A 14 -40.21 -15.73 15.59
CA SER A 14 -39.25 -15.43 14.53
C SER A 14 -37.84 -15.53 15.12
N CYS A 15 -37.19 -16.65 14.88
CA CYS A 15 -35.73 -16.74 15.04
C CYS A 15 -35.09 -15.84 13.97
N GLY A 16 -34.80 -14.60 14.33
CA GLY A 16 -33.86 -13.77 13.61
C GLY A 16 -32.48 -14.43 13.75
N GLY A 17 -32.10 -15.22 12.77
CA GLY A 17 -30.73 -15.66 12.64
C GLY A 17 -29.92 -14.43 12.25
N ASP A 18 -29.11 -13.92 13.18
CA ASP A 18 -27.98 -13.06 12.83
C ASP A 18 -27.07 -13.89 11.91
N SER A 19 -27.26 -13.74 10.61
CA SER A 19 -26.26 -14.18 9.65
C SER A 19 -25.05 -13.28 9.82
N ASN A 20 -24.13 -13.68 10.67
CA ASN A 20 -22.79 -13.10 10.74
C ASN A 20 -22.07 -13.46 9.43
N THR A 21 -22.45 -12.80 8.33
CA THR A 21 -21.72 -12.90 7.07
C THR A 21 -20.40 -12.19 7.29
N SER A 22 -19.31 -12.96 7.28
CA SER A 22 -17.97 -12.34 7.29
C SER A 22 -17.85 -11.39 6.12
N LYS A 23 -17.39 -10.18 6.39
CA LYS A 23 -17.13 -9.17 5.34
C LYS A 23 -16.11 -9.70 4.35
N THR A 24 -16.30 -9.39 3.07
CA THR A 24 -15.29 -9.65 2.03
C THR A 24 -14.08 -8.77 2.28
N LYS A 25 -12.89 -9.35 2.19
CA LYS A 25 -11.65 -8.64 2.48
C LYS A 25 -11.03 -8.05 1.23
N HIS A 26 -10.61 -6.81 1.31
CA HIS A 26 -10.00 -6.05 0.23
C HIS A 26 -8.81 -5.26 0.77
N ALA A 27 -7.82 -4.98 -0.08
CA ALA A 27 -6.68 -4.14 0.29
C ALA A 27 -6.42 -3.06 -0.75
N LEU A 28 -6.13 -1.84 -0.27
CA LEU A 28 -5.60 -0.73 -1.04
C LEU A 28 -4.19 -0.44 -0.51
N VAL A 29 -3.19 -0.65 -1.35
CA VAL A 29 -1.78 -0.38 -1.05
C VAL A 29 -1.36 0.85 -1.82
N ILE A 30 -0.96 1.90 -1.13
CA ILE A 30 -0.56 3.18 -1.69
C ILE A 30 0.92 3.40 -1.42
N GLY A 31 1.70 3.52 -2.47
CA GLY A 31 3.09 3.90 -2.46
C GLY A 31 3.24 5.39 -2.77
N ILE A 32 3.92 6.13 -1.91
CA ILE A 32 4.31 7.52 -2.15
C ILE A 32 5.82 7.53 -2.32
N ASP A 33 6.32 7.77 -3.54
CA ASP A 33 7.76 7.77 -3.81
C ASP A 33 8.47 8.87 -3.04
N GLY A 34 9.62 8.59 -2.46
CA GLY A 34 10.48 9.56 -1.81
C GLY A 34 9.91 10.27 -0.57
N LEU A 35 8.90 9.68 0.10
CA LEU A 35 8.26 10.31 1.27
C LEU A 35 9.15 10.31 2.51
N ARG A 36 9.51 11.49 2.98
CA ARG A 36 10.24 11.69 4.25
C ARG A 36 9.30 11.64 5.46
N VAL A 37 9.72 10.92 6.48
CA VAL A 37 8.99 10.79 7.75
C VAL A 37 8.85 12.15 8.47
N ASP A 38 9.90 12.96 8.51
CA ASP A 38 9.87 14.25 9.17
C ASP A 38 8.98 15.27 8.44
N ALA A 39 8.83 15.15 7.12
CA ALA A 39 7.88 15.93 6.35
C ALA A 39 6.44 15.49 6.65
N LEU A 40 6.15 14.20 6.64
CA LEU A 40 4.83 13.67 7.03
C LEU A 40 4.39 14.15 8.41
N GLN A 41 5.33 14.27 9.36
CA GLN A 41 5.02 14.73 10.72
C GLN A 41 4.85 16.26 10.87
N GLN A 42 5.22 17.05 9.88
CA GLN A 42 5.22 18.53 9.92
C GLN A 42 4.23 19.16 8.95
N VAL A 43 3.96 18.51 7.83
CA VAL A 43 3.06 18.97 6.78
C VAL A 43 1.60 18.62 7.14
N SER A 44 0.66 19.44 6.69
CA SER A 44 -0.77 19.17 6.89
C SER A 44 -1.25 18.11 5.91
N THR A 45 -1.48 16.91 6.40
CA THR A 45 -1.93 15.75 5.60
C THR A 45 -3.16 15.10 6.23
N PRO A 46 -4.33 15.78 6.19
CA PRO A 46 -5.51 15.37 6.95
C PRO A 46 -6.03 13.96 6.64
N HIS A 47 -5.84 13.46 5.42
CA HIS A 47 -6.27 12.10 5.05
C HIS A 47 -5.30 11.03 5.57
N LEU A 48 -3.99 11.27 5.47
CA LEU A 48 -2.97 10.41 6.08
C LEU A 48 -3.07 10.45 7.61
N ASP A 49 -3.27 11.62 8.21
CA ASP A 49 -3.49 11.79 9.65
C ASP A 49 -4.72 10.98 10.14
N ALA A 50 -5.79 10.95 9.36
CA ALA A 50 -6.96 10.15 9.67
C ALA A 50 -6.67 8.64 9.59
N LEU A 51 -5.90 8.18 8.61
CA LEU A 51 -5.45 6.79 8.52
C LEU A 51 -4.56 6.41 9.71
N ILE A 52 -3.65 7.29 10.12
CA ILE A 52 -2.78 7.10 11.29
C ILE A 52 -3.62 7.00 12.58
N ALA A 53 -4.57 7.91 12.77
CA ALA A 53 -5.43 7.91 13.95
C ALA A 53 -6.32 6.66 14.04
N ASP A 54 -6.76 6.13 12.89
CA ASP A 54 -7.67 4.97 12.79
C ASP A 54 -6.94 3.63 12.60
N GLY A 55 -5.60 3.65 12.57
CA GLY A 55 -4.77 2.49 12.29
C GLY A 55 -3.54 2.35 13.18
N THR A 56 -2.56 1.67 12.65
CA THR A 56 -1.22 1.47 13.21
C THR A 56 -0.20 2.16 12.31
N VAL A 57 0.75 2.87 12.90
CA VAL A 57 1.83 3.55 12.19
C VAL A 57 3.20 3.19 12.78
N THR A 58 4.22 3.19 11.94
CA THR A 58 5.61 3.30 12.36
C THR A 58 6.28 4.46 11.64
N TYR A 59 7.14 5.20 12.34
CA TYR A 59 7.94 6.31 11.81
C TYR A 59 9.43 5.97 11.75
N ASP A 60 9.78 4.73 12.05
CA ASP A 60 11.15 4.22 12.07
C ASP A 60 11.26 2.85 11.36
N ALA A 61 10.38 2.61 10.41
CA ALA A 61 10.60 1.58 9.40
C ALA A 61 11.84 1.93 8.56
N PHE A 62 12.39 0.96 7.85
CA PHE A 62 13.61 1.20 7.10
C PHE A 62 13.54 0.69 5.65
N ALA A 63 14.18 1.45 4.78
CA ALA A 63 14.54 1.09 3.42
C ALA A 63 16.03 0.69 3.35
N GLY A 64 16.50 0.25 2.18
CA GLY A 64 17.93 0.04 1.94
C GLY A 64 18.53 -1.20 2.58
N GLY A 65 17.74 -2.14 3.09
CA GLY A 65 18.20 -3.39 3.69
C GLY A 65 18.93 -3.19 5.02
N VAL A 66 19.68 -4.19 5.46
CA VAL A 66 20.46 -4.14 6.70
C VAL A 66 21.89 -3.73 6.40
N LEU A 67 22.36 -2.64 7.01
CA LEU A 67 23.70 -2.11 6.79
C LEU A 67 24.79 -3.17 7.08
N GLY A 68 25.71 -3.31 6.16
CA GLY A 68 26.83 -4.27 6.23
C GLY A 68 26.42 -5.73 6.00
N ALA A 69 25.16 -6.02 5.69
CA ALA A 69 24.68 -7.36 5.35
C ALA A 69 24.52 -7.53 3.82
N PRO A 70 24.39 -8.76 3.32
CA PRO A 70 24.10 -9.00 1.90
C PRO A 70 22.80 -8.35 1.40
N THR A 71 21.89 -8.04 2.31
CA THR A 71 20.63 -7.37 2.05
C THR A 71 20.76 -5.85 1.85
N GLU A 72 21.95 -5.27 2.09
CA GLU A 72 22.17 -3.83 1.90
C GLU A 72 22.01 -3.44 0.43
N GLN A 73 21.14 -2.48 0.16
CA GLN A 73 20.84 -1.99 -1.18
C GLN A 73 20.76 -0.46 -1.19
N GLY A 74 20.99 0.15 -2.36
CA GLY A 74 20.76 1.59 -2.52
C GLY A 74 19.30 1.95 -2.30
N THR A 75 19.07 3.16 -1.81
CA THR A 75 17.73 3.76 -1.64
C THR A 75 17.24 4.37 -2.96
N TRP A 76 17.36 3.61 -4.06
CA TRP A 76 16.81 3.92 -5.37
C TRP A 76 15.40 3.33 -5.51
N SER A 77 14.54 3.96 -6.33
CA SER A 77 13.15 3.52 -6.55
C SER A 77 13.08 2.07 -7.08
N GLY A 78 13.96 1.65 -8.01
CA GLY A 78 13.97 0.29 -8.53
C GLY A 78 14.16 -0.78 -7.46
N PRO A 79 15.26 -0.79 -6.68
CA PRO A 79 15.44 -1.68 -5.53
C PRO A 79 14.37 -1.52 -4.46
N GLY A 80 13.96 -0.28 -4.17
CA GLY A 80 12.97 0.03 -3.15
C GLY A 80 11.62 -0.60 -3.47
N TRP A 81 11.03 -0.28 -4.62
CA TRP A 81 9.75 -0.87 -5.05
C TRP A 81 9.84 -2.37 -5.28
N SER A 82 11.01 -2.89 -5.73
CA SER A 82 11.21 -4.33 -5.79
C SER A 82 11.06 -4.97 -4.41
N SER A 83 11.67 -4.40 -3.38
CA SER A 83 11.56 -4.92 -2.01
C SER A 83 10.14 -4.77 -1.44
N VAL A 84 9.48 -3.63 -1.67
CA VAL A 84 8.09 -3.39 -1.26
C VAL A 84 7.14 -4.43 -1.88
N LEU A 85 7.33 -4.78 -3.14
CA LEU A 85 6.39 -5.63 -3.86
C LEU A 85 6.72 -7.12 -3.75
N THR A 86 8.01 -7.51 -3.59
CA THR A 86 8.41 -8.92 -3.47
C THR A 86 8.52 -9.40 -2.02
N GLY A 87 8.63 -8.50 -1.03
CA GLY A 87 8.82 -8.85 0.38
C GLY A 87 10.22 -9.33 0.72
N VAL A 88 11.19 -9.17 -0.21
CA VAL A 88 12.58 -9.59 -0.03
C VAL A 88 13.54 -8.46 -0.39
N TRP A 89 14.84 -8.57 -0.02
CA TRP A 89 15.87 -7.60 -0.33
C TRP A 89 16.69 -7.98 -1.58
N ILE A 90 17.64 -7.11 -1.93
CA ILE A 90 18.49 -7.21 -3.13
C ILE A 90 19.20 -8.55 -3.29
N ASP A 91 19.63 -9.19 -2.21
CA ASP A 91 20.29 -10.49 -2.21
C ASP A 91 19.41 -11.61 -2.79
N LYS A 92 18.10 -11.35 -2.89
CA LYS A 92 17.09 -12.23 -3.46
C LYS A 92 16.49 -11.67 -4.75
N HIS A 93 15.92 -10.44 -4.76
CA HIS A 93 15.29 -9.92 -5.98
C HIS A 93 16.30 -9.45 -7.05
N GLY A 94 17.57 -9.21 -6.71
CA GLY A 94 18.66 -8.94 -7.65
C GLY A 94 18.64 -7.57 -8.32
N VAL A 95 17.75 -6.64 -7.92
CA VAL A 95 17.64 -5.31 -8.53
C VAL A 95 18.56 -4.33 -7.81
N GLU A 96 19.58 -3.82 -8.50
CA GLU A 96 20.56 -2.88 -7.94
C GLU A 96 20.22 -1.41 -8.21
N PHE A 97 19.59 -1.12 -9.37
CA PHE A 97 19.30 0.23 -9.87
C PHE A 97 17.98 0.25 -10.64
N ASN A 98 17.52 1.44 -11.02
CA ASN A 98 16.28 1.65 -11.79
C ASN A 98 16.26 1.01 -13.19
N GLY A 99 17.35 0.39 -13.63
CA GLY A 99 17.47 -0.25 -14.94
C GLY A 99 17.05 -1.72 -15.01
N PHE A 100 16.74 -2.38 -13.92
CA PHE A 100 16.25 -3.77 -13.84
C PHE A 100 17.05 -4.77 -14.71
N LEU A 101 18.40 -4.72 -14.66
CA LEU A 101 19.24 -5.45 -15.60
C LEU A 101 19.21 -6.98 -15.48
N ALA A 102 18.96 -7.53 -14.31
CA ALA A 102 18.93 -8.97 -14.08
C ALA A 102 18.07 -9.32 -12.85
N PRO A 103 16.79 -8.97 -12.84
CA PRO A 103 15.94 -9.27 -11.71
C PRO A 103 15.69 -10.77 -11.57
N LEU A 104 15.56 -11.25 -10.33
CA LEU A 104 15.25 -12.65 -10.01
C LEU A 104 13.76 -12.83 -9.66
N PHE A 105 12.87 -12.12 -10.35
CA PHE A 105 11.43 -12.14 -10.07
C PHE A 105 10.77 -13.49 -10.40
N ASP A 106 11.38 -14.33 -11.23
CA ASP A 106 10.93 -15.72 -11.43
C ASP A 106 11.09 -16.56 -10.17
N GLU A 107 12.13 -16.28 -9.36
CA GLU A 107 12.42 -16.97 -8.11
C GLU A 107 11.75 -16.31 -6.91
N TYR A 108 11.75 -14.97 -6.90
CA TYR A 108 11.14 -14.13 -5.85
C TYR A 108 10.08 -13.21 -6.46
N PRO A 109 8.93 -13.75 -6.88
CA PRO A 109 7.88 -12.95 -7.52
C PRO A 109 7.22 -11.98 -6.54
N HIS A 110 6.63 -10.95 -7.11
CA HIS A 110 5.84 -9.97 -6.37
C HIS A 110 4.59 -10.60 -5.71
N PHE A 111 4.05 -9.94 -4.72
CA PHE A 111 2.97 -10.50 -3.89
C PHE A 111 1.65 -10.75 -4.64
N PHE A 112 1.38 -10.09 -5.77
CA PHE A 112 0.23 -10.41 -6.62
C PHE A 112 0.30 -11.86 -7.14
N ALA A 113 1.49 -12.29 -7.60
CA ALA A 113 1.69 -13.67 -8.01
C ALA A 113 1.43 -14.65 -6.86
N ARG A 114 1.88 -14.32 -5.64
CA ARG A 114 1.63 -15.13 -4.44
C ARG A 114 0.14 -15.17 -4.06
N ILE A 115 -0.58 -14.05 -4.21
CA ILE A 115 -2.04 -14.06 -4.02
C ILE A 115 -2.70 -14.94 -5.08
N ARG A 116 -2.32 -14.80 -6.35
CA ARG A 116 -2.87 -15.58 -7.45
C ARG A 116 -2.63 -17.10 -7.30
N GLU A 117 -1.50 -17.51 -6.73
CA GLU A 117 -1.20 -18.91 -6.40
C GLU A 117 -2.22 -19.49 -5.41
N LEU A 118 -2.69 -18.68 -4.44
CA LEU A 118 -3.59 -19.12 -3.37
C LEU A 118 -5.06 -18.85 -3.68
N GLU A 119 -5.36 -17.77 -4.38
CA GLU A 119 -6.69 -17.30 -4.76
C GLU A 119 -6.70 -17.00 -6.28
N PRO A 120 -6.89 -18.01 -7.13
CA PRO A 120 -6.83 -17.85 -8.59
C PRO A 120 -7.86 -16.85 -9.16
N ASP A 121 -8.97 -16.64 -8.44
CA ASP A 121 -10.05 -15.72 -8.84
C ASP A 121 -9.92 -14.32 -8.23
N ALA A 122 -8.83 -14.03 -7.49
CA ALA A 122 -8.60 -12.70 -6.92
C ALA A 122 -8.47 -11.65 -8.05
N TYR A 123 -9.18 -10.53 -7.96
CA TYR A 123 -9.04 -9.42 -8.91
C TYR A 123 -7.96 -8.46 -8.41
N LEU A 124 -6.85 -8.37 -9.14
CA LEU A 124 -5.64 -7.63 -8.75
C LEU A 124 -5.39 -6.51 -9.75
N SER A 125 -5.18 -5.29 -9.25
CA SER A 125 -5.04 -4.11 -10.09
C SER A 125 -3.85 -3.25 -9.66
N SER A 126 -3.16 -2.66 -10.63
CA SER A 126 -1.99 -1.81 -10.41
C SER A 126 -2.09 -0.52 -11.21
N PHE A 127 -2.01 0.60 -10.53
CA PHE A 127 -2.07 1.96 -11.09
C PHE A 127 -0.85 2.74 -10.63
N VAL A 128 0.08 3.04 -11.53
CA VAL A 128 1.38 3.61 -11.15
C VAL A 128 1.74 4.80 -12.02
N THR A 129 2.30 5.83 -11.43
CA THR A 129 2.84 6.98 -12.18
C THR A 129 4.20 6.62 -12.78
N TRP A 130 5.08 5.99 -12.00
CA TRP A 130 6.37 5.52 -12.51
C TRP A 130 6.21 4.16 -13.21
N GLY A 131 6.13 4.19 -14.56
CA GLY A 131 5.85 3.03 -15.41
C GLY A 131 6.71 1.78 -15.18
N PRO A 132 8.02 1.88 -14.88
CA PRO A 132 8.88 0.73 -14.64
C PRO A 132 8.39 -0.25 -13.56
N ILE A 133 7.54 0.16 -12.62
CA ILE A 133 6.90 -0.77 -11.67
C ILE A 133 6.04 -1.78 -12.44
N ASN A 134 5.15 -1.31 -13.31
CA ASN A 134 4.29 -2.19 -14.09
C ASN A 134 5.05 -2.89 -15.21
N GLU A 135 6.05 -2.25 -15.80
CA GLU A 135 6.82 -2.78 -16.91
C GLU A 135 7.82 -3.86 -16.51
N SER A 136 8.39 -3.77 -15.31
CA SER A 136 9.51 -4.61 -14.88
C SER A 136 9.20 -5.48 -13.66
N ILE A 137 8.53 -4.95 -12.63
CA ILE A 137 8.28 -5.69 -11.39
C ILE A 137 6.98 -6.48 -11.49
N LEU A 138 5.88 -5.81 -11.90
CA LEU A 138 4.56 -6.43 -12.08
C LEU A 138 4.33 -6.88 -13.55
N ALA A 139 5.40 -6.98 -14.35
CA ALA A 139 5.38 -7.24 -15.80
C ALA A 139 4.71 -8.55 -16.21
N SER A 140 4.18 -9.26 -15.26
CA SER A 140 3.49 -10.50 -15.49
C SER A 140 2.00 -10.25 -15.77
N ALA A 141 1.37 -11.26 -16.32
CA ALA A 141 -0.08 -11.33 -16.48
C ALA A 141 -0.84 -11.46 -15.14
N GLU A 142 -0.20 -11.14 -14.00
CA GLU A 142 -0.81 -11.33 -12.68
C GLU A 142 -1.76 -10.21 -12.27
N ALA A 143 -1.64 -9.02 -12.86
CA ALA A 143 -2.63 -7.95 -12.70
C ALA A 143 -3.75 -8.10 -13.74
N ASP A 144 -5.01 -8.10 -13.29
CA ASP A 144 -6.19 -8.09 -14.18
C ASP A 144 -6.34 -6.73 -14.86
N GLU A 145 -5.89 -5.68 -14.19
CA GLU A 145 -5.80 -4.33 -14.75
C GLU A 145 -4.49 -3.68 -14.32
N ALA A 146 -3.74 -3.17 -15.29
CA ALA A 146 -2.52 -2.40 -15.08
C ALA A 146 -2.60 -1.10 -15.87
N PHE A 147 -2.37 0.02 -15.21
CA PHE A 147 -2.41 1.35 -15.81
C PHE A 147 -1.16 2.15 -15.40
N TRP A 148 -0.57 2.84 -16.38
CA TRP A 148 0.43 3.90 -16.17
C TRP A 148 0.31 4.92 -17.30
N PRO A 149 0.31 6.21 -16.98
CA PRO A 149 0.24 7.25 -18.01
C PRO A 149 1.57 7.29 -18.81
N MET A 150 1.47 7.65 -20.08
CA MET A 150 2.62 7.88 -20.94
C MET A 150 3.21 9.31 -20.75
N GLU A 151 2.74 10.01 -19.72
CA GLU A 151 3.15 11.37 -19.43
C GLU A 151 4.55 11.39 -18.80
N SER A 152 5.31 12.45 -19.11
CA SER A 152 6.62 12.69 -18.51
C SER A 152 6.58 13.63 -17.31
N ASP A 153 5.40 14.14 -16.96
CA ASP A 153 5.14 15.04 -15.83
C ASP A 153 4.49 14.25 -14.70
N SER A 154 5.18 14.12 -13.58
CA SER A 154 4.73 13.30 -12.45
C SER A 154 3.43 13.82 -11.85
N ALA A 155 3.23 15.15 -11.75
CA ALA A 155 1.99 15.72 -11.24
C ALA A 155 0.77 15.34 -12.10
N GLN A 156 0.91 15.43 -13.44
CA GLN A 156 -0.15 14.98 -14.34
C GLN A 156 -0.32 13.46 -14.33
N GLY A 157 0.77 12.72 -14.13
CA GLY A 157 0.75 11.27 -13.93
C GLY A 157 -0.04 10.88 -12.71
N ASP A 158 0.21 11.50 -11.57
CA ASP A 158 -0.50 11.24 -10.31
C ASP A 158 -2.00 11.58 -10.41
N ILE A 159 -2.37 12.67 -11.12
CA ILE A 159 -3.77 13.01 -11.41
C ILE A 159 -4.41 11.89 -12.26
N ALA A 160 -3.76 11.46 -13.34
CA ALA A 160 -4.30 10.41 -14.21
C ALA A 160 -4.45 9.06 -13.49
N VAL A 161 -3.49 8.70 -12.62
CA VAL A 161 -3.55 7.52 -11.76
C VAL A 161 -4.73 7.63 -10.79
N THR A 162 -4.88 8.77 -10.12
CA THR A 162 -5.98 9.01 -9.17
C THR A 162 -7.34 8.88 -9.85
N ASP A 163 -7.54 9.54 -11.00
CA ASP A 163 -8.77 9.46 -11.78
C ASP A 163 -9.09 8.02 -12.19
N ALA A 164 -8.08 7.27 -12.65
CA ALA A 164 -8.23 5.88 -13.04
C ALA A 164 -8.62 4.99 -11.85
N VAL A 165 -8.01 5.16 -10.69
CA VAL A 165 -8.34 4.43 -9.45
C VAL A 165 -9.76 4.74 -8.98
N VAL A 166 -10.17 6.00 -8.99
CA VAL A 166 -11.53 6.42 -8.62
C VAL A 166 -12.56 5.78 -9.56
N ALA A 167 -12.33 5.79 -10.87
CA ALA A 167 -13.18 5.13 -11.85
C ALA A 167 -13.22 3.61 -11.64
N HIS A 168 -12.06 2.99 -11.38
CA HIS A 168 -11.94 1.57 -11.12
C HIS A 168 -12.80 1.12 -9.92
N PHE A 169 -12.79 1.84 -8.80
CA PHE A 169 -13.61 1.52 -7.62
C PHE A 169 -15.12 1.64 -7.88
N ALA A 170 -15.54 2.43 -8.85
CA ALA A 170 -16.95 2.54 -9.25
C ALA A 170 -17.41 1.36 -10.11
N GLU A 171 -16.51 0.73 -10.87
CA GLU A 171 -16.82 -0.27 -11.88
C GLU A 171 -16.46 -1.71 -11.48
N GLN A 172 -15.40 -1.88 -10.68
CA GLN A 172 -14.82 -3.17 -10.36
C GLN A 172 -14.92 -3.51 -8.85
N THR A 173 -14.68 -4.79 -8.54
CA THR A 173 -14.59 -5.27 -7.14
C THR A 173 -13.23 -5.92 -6.92
N PRO A 174 -12.16 -5.12 -6.81
CA PRO A 174 -10.80 -5.64 -6.68
C PRO A 174 -10.57 -6.28 -5.32
N THR A 175 -9.81 -7.37 -5.30
CA THR A 175 -9.27 -7.97 -4.07
C THR A 175 -8.14 -7.13 -3.53
N VAL A 176 -7.22 -6.70 -4.41
CA VAL A 176 -6.10 -5.81 -4.07
C VAL A 176 -5.92 -4.77 -5.17
N VAL A 177 -5.73 -3.52 -4.75
CA VAL A 177 -5.29 -2.43 -5.62
C VAL A 177 -3.95 -1.92 -5.11
N PHE A 178 -2.95 -1.87 -5.97
CA PHE A 178 -1.69 -1.17 -5.74
C PHE A 178 -1.70 0.16 -6.50
N VAL A 179 -1.35 1.22 -5.80
CA VAL A 179 -1.24 2.59 -6.35
C VAL A 179 0.15 3.12 -6.06
N HIS A 180 0.76 3.77 -7.03
CA HIS A 180 2.03 4.48 -6.86
C HIS A 180 1.89 5.93 -7.34
N LEU A 181 2.31 6.87 -6.49
CA LEU A 181 2.32 8.31 -6.74
C LEU A 181 3.76 8.83 -6.66
N ASP A 182 4.19 9.61 -7.66
CA ASP A 182 5.59 9.94 -7.94
C ASP A 182 5.96 11.41 -7.63
N GLU A 183 4.97 12.30 -7.54
CA GLU A 183 5.21 13.75 -7.54
C GLU A 183 6.03 14.22 -6.33
N VAL A 184 5.93 13.55 -5.18
CA VAL A 184 6.70 13.93 -3.98
C VAL A 184 8.19 13.73 -4.21
N ASP A 185 8.61 12.60 -4.80
CA ASP A 185 10.00 12.35 -5.16
C ASP A 185 10.47 13.27 -6.29
N HIS A 186 9.62 13.48 -7.30
CA HIS A 186 9.93 14.39 -8.40
C HIS A 186 10.26 15.81 -7.91
N GLN A 187 9.47 16.38 -7.02
CA GLN A 187 9.75 17.68 -6.40
C GLN A 187 10.96 17.64 -5.48
N GLY A 188 11.18 16.51 -4.81
CA GLY A 188 12.40 16.25 -4.07
C GLY A 188 13.66 16.37 -4.94
N HIS A 189 13.64 15.79 -6.13
CA HIS A 189 14.73 15.92 -7.10
C HIS A 189 14.92 17.35 -7.61
N LEU A 190 13.84 18.09 -7.86
CA LEU A 190 13.90 19.45 -8.39
C LEU A 190 14.35 20.48 -7.36
N ALA A 191 13.88 20.38 -6.12
CA ALA A 191 14.03 21.40 -5.09
C ALA A 191 14.68 20.92 -3.79
N GLY A 192 14.62 19.62 -3.51
CA GLY A 192 15.16 18.97 -2.33
C GLY A 192 14.08 18.29 -1.48
N HIS A 193 14.36 17.08 -0.98
CA HIS A 193 13.48 16.31 -0.14
C HIS A 193 13.50 16.88 1.29
N SER A 194 12.60 17.80 1.62
CA SER A 194 12.57 18.42 2.95
C SER A 194 11.25 19.13 3.22
N ALA A 195 10.76 19.06 4.45
CA ALA A 195 9.66 19.90 4.94
C ALA A 195 9.94 21.41 4.92
N MET A 196 11.18 21.81 4.64
CA MET A 196 11.59 23.21 4.47
C MET A 196 11.50 23.68 3.03
N VAL A 197 11.20 22.80 2.07
CA VAL A 197 11.10 23.07 0.64
C VAL A 197 9.63 23.21 0.27
N PRO A 198 9.16 24.41 -0.14
CA PRO A 198 7.74 24.65 -0.41
C PRO A 198 7.16 23.72 -1.50
N GLU A 199 7.91 23.44 -2.56
CA GLU A 199 7.48 22.60 -3.67
C GLU A 199 7.27 21.14 -3.22
N TYR A 200 8.15 20.62 -2.36
CA TYR A 200 8.02 19.30 -1.77
C TYR A 200 6.82 19.21 -0.82
N VAL A 201 6.58 20.26 -0.03
CA VAL A 201 5.41 20.38 0.86
C VAL A 201 4.12 20.40 0.05
N GLU A 202 4.03 21.22 -1.01
CA GLU A 202 2.87 21.33 -1.90
C GLU A 202 2.56 19.98 -2.58
N ALA A 203 3.60 19.26 -3.03
CA ALA A 203 3.45 17.92 -3.61
C ALA A 203 2.84 16.94 -2.59
N LEU A 204 3.33 16.93 -1.34
CA LEU A 204 2.80 16.06 -0.30
C LEU A 204 1.35 16.40 0.09
N GLU A 205 0.98 17.68 0.17
CA GLU A 205 -0.40 18.12 0.41
C GLU A 205 -1.33 17.72 -0.75
N THR A 206 -0.82 17.78 -1.98
CA THR A 206 -1.56 17.36 -3.17
C THR A 206 -1.79 15.85 -3.17
N VAL A 207 -0.75 15.07 -2.92
CA VAL A 207 -0.84 13.60 -2.80
C VAL A 207 -1.79 13.18 -1.66
N ASP A 208 -1.77 13.87 -0.51
CA ASP A 208 -2.75 13.62 0.55
C ASP A 208 -4.20 13.84 0.09
N THR A 209 -4.43 14.89 -0.71
CA THR A 209 -5.75 15.15 -1.29
C THR A 209 -6.18 14.02 -2.25
N GLN A 210 -5.29 13.57 -3.13
CA GLN A 210 -5.53 12.46 -4.05
C GLN A 210 -5.83 11.15 -3.30
N ILE A 211 -5.13 10.88 -2.21
CA ILE A 211 -5.43 9.75 -1.32
C ILE A 211 -6.84 9.90 -0.75
N GLY A 212 -7.24 11.10 -0.35
CA GLY A 212 -8.59 11.40 0.11
C GLY A 212 -9.66 11.03 -0.92
N GLU A 213 -9.45 11.39 -2.19
CA GLU A 213 -10.36 11.06 -3.31
C GLU A 213 -10.50 9.55 -3.51
N MET A 214 -9.39 8.81 -3.47
CA MET A 214 -9.41 7.34 -3.56
C MET A 214 -10.15 6.71 -2.38
N LEU A 215 -9.93 7.18 -1.16
CA LEU A 215 -10.62 6.70 0.04
C LEU A 215 -12.12 7.00 0.00
N ASP A 216 -12.52 8.13 -0.53
CA ASP A 216 -13.92 8.48 -0.71
C ASP A 216 -14.58 7.61 -1.80
N ALA A 217 -13.87 7.29 -2.88
CA ALA A 217 -14.34 6.34 -3.89
C ALA A 217 -14.56 4.93 -3.30
N VAL A 218 -13.64 4.45 -2.44
CA VAL A 218 -13.83 3.19 -1.69
C VAL A 218 -15.09 3.25 -0.82
N ARG A 219 -15.28 4.33 -0.06
CA ARG A 219 -16.45 4.51 0.83
C ARG A 219 -17.76 4.66 0.08
N ALA A 220 -17.73 5.18 -1.14
CA ALA A 220 -18.90 5.36 -2.00
C ALA A 220 -19.39 4.06 -2.65
N ARG A 221 -18.67 2.95 -2.53
CA ARG A 221 -19.04 1.66 -3.10
C ARG A 221 -20.37 1.16 -2.54
N PRO A 222 -21.29 0.66 -3.38
CA PRO A 222 -22.58 0.15 -2.90
C PRO A 222 -22.45 -1.02 -1.93
N THR A 223 -21.33 -1.74 -1.99
CA THR A 223 -21.02 -2.93 -1.17
C THR A 223 -20.15 -2.63 0.04
N TYR A 224 -19.73 -1.37 0.25
CA TYR A 224 -18.77 -0.97 1.30
C TYR A 224 -19.10 -1.50 2.69
N ASP A 225 -20.37 -1.50 3.09
CA ASP A 225 -20.81 -2.02 4.39
C ASP A 225 -20.58 -3.54 4.54
N GLN A 226 -20.43 -4.26 3.43
CA GLN A 226 -20.17 -5.69 3.38
C GLN A 226 -18.68 -6.01 3.17
N GLU A 227 -17.85 -4.99 3.01
CA GLU A 227 -16.43 -5.07 2.74
C GLU A 227 -15.59 -4.72 3.97
N ALA A 228 -14.43 -5.33 4.09
CA ALA A 228 -13.41 -5.03 5.08
C ALA A 228 -12.14 -4.60 4.36
N TRP A 229 -11.98 -3.30 4.23
CA TRP A 229 -10.82 -2.71 3.56
C TRP A 229 -9.65 -2.54 4.52
N LEU A 230 -8.48 -3.01 4.10
CA LEU A 230 -7.18 -2.61 4.64
C LEU A 230 -6.60 -1.54 3.71
N VAL A 231 -6.15 -0.43 4.28
CA VAL A 231 -5.34 0.57 3.56
C VAL A 231 -3.93 0.52 4.12
N VAL A 232 -2.95 0.25 3.27
CA VAL A 232 -1.52 0.32 3.61
C VAL A 232 -0.92 1.49 2.84
N VAL A 233 -0.25 2.40 3.53
CA VAL A 233 0.54 3.47 2.90
C VAL A 233 1.99 3.28 3.29
N GLY A 234 2.88 3.34 2.31
CA GLY A 234 4.31 3.23 2.51
C GLY A 234 5.10 3.99 1.45
N THR A 235 6.40 3.94 1.57
CA THR A 235 7.35 4.52 0.61
C THR A 235 8.52 3.56 0.41
N ASP A 236 9.19 3.71 -0.68
CA ASP A 236 10.37 2.94 -1.04
C ASP A 236 11.67 3.49 -0.44
N HIS A 237 11.75 4.81 -0.23
CA HIS A 237 12.85 5.52 0.43
C HIS A 237 12.41 6.90 0.94
N GLY A 238 13.26 7.55 1.70
CA GLY A 238 13.19 8.97 2.00
C GLY A 238 14.06 9.76 1.05
N GLY A 239 14.77 10.78 1.55
CA GLY A 239 15.67 11.58 0.70
C GLY A 239 16.36 12.68 1.51
N THR A 240 17.36 13.30 0.92
CA THR A 240 18.09 14.43 1.54
C THR A 240 17.49 15.77 1.12
N GLY A 241 17.72 16.83 1.90
CA GLY A 241 17.32 18.19 1.56
C GLY A 241 18.11 18.81 0.40
N THR A 242 18.89 18.02 -0.32
CA THR A 242 19.77 18.50 -1.41
C THR A 242 19.08 18.35 -2.75
N MET A 243 19.03 19.43 -3.53
CA MET A 243 18.55 19.41 -4.93
C MET A 243 19.38 18.45 -5.79
N GLY A 244 18.74 17.81 -6.77
CA GLY A 244 19.35 16.89 -7.70
C GLY A 244 19.32 15.46 -7.19
N ILE A 245 20.45 14.83 -6.90
CA ILE A 245 20.51 13.49 -6.38
C ILE A 245 20.23 13.55 -4.87
N GLY A 246 18.99 13.36 -4.49
CA GLY A 246 18.53 13.44 -3.10
C GLY A 246 18.43 12.11 -2.38
N HIS A 247 18.65 10.98 -3.06
CA HIS A 247 18.58 9.63 -2.50
C HIS A 247 19.50 8.66 -3.26
N GLY A 248 19.50 7.37 -2.87
CA GLY A 248 20.36 6.32 -3.44
C GLY A 248 21.50 5.93 -2.51
N GLY A 249 21.72 6.67 -1.44
CA GLY A 249 22.73 6.44 -0.41
C GLY A 249 22.22 5.65 0.79
N GLN A 250 22.88 5.89 1.93
CA GLN A 250 22.61 5.15 3.18
C GLN A 250 22.47 6.10 4.39
N SER A 251 22.14 7.39 4.14
CA SER A 251 21.90 8.31 5.24
C SER A 251 20.62 7.95 5.99
N ASP A 252 20.49 8.42 7.22
CA ASP A 252 19.29 8.19 8.02
C ASP A 252 18.05 8.79 7.35
N GLU A 253 18.19 9.92 6.67
CA GLU A 253 17.10 10.61 5.97
C GLU A 253 16.61 9.84 4.74
N GLU A 254 17.49 9.08 4.07
CA GLU A 254 17.13 8.25 2.92
C GLU A 254 16.50 6.92 3.36
N ARG A 255 16.95 6.38 4.49
CA ARG A 255 16.59 5.05 4.97
C ARG A 255 15.39 5.01 5.90
N THR A 256 15.19 6.08 6.71
CA THR A 256 14.07 6.12 7.64
C THR A 256 12.77 6.42 6.90
N ILE A 257 11.86 5.48 6.96
CA ILE A 257 10.57 5.54 6.27
C ILE A 257 9.41 5.30 7.23
N CYS A 258 8.18 5.53 6.75
CA CYS A 258 6.97 5.19 7.49
C CYS A 258 6.20 4.05 6.80
N ILE A 259 5.42 3.33 7.60
CA ILE A 259 4.36 2.44 7.15
C ILE A 259 3.12 2.75 7.98
N ILE A 260 2.00 2.97 7.30
CA ILE A 260 0.68 3.16 7.89
C ILE A 260 -0.18 1.97 7.46
N ALA A 261 -0.88 1.32 8.38
CA ALA A 261 -1.86 0.29 8.08
C ALA A 261 -3.15 0.58 8.84
N SER A 262 -4.25 0.81 8.11
CA SER A 262 -5.53 1.28 8.66
C SER A 262 -6.71 0.46 8.14
N GLY A 263 -7.75 0.34 8.93
CA GLY A 263 -8.94 -0.44 8.58
C GLY A 263 -8.79 -1.95 8.82
N GLY A 264 -9.68 -2.75 8.25
CA GLY A 264 -9.66 -4.20 8.42
C GLY A 264 -9.61 -4.62 9.89
N SER A 265 -8.61 -5.44 10.24
CA SER A 265 -8.36 -5.92 11.61
C SER A 265 -7.24 -5.14 12.32
N MET A 266 -6.82 -4.00 11.77
CA MET A 266 -5.74 -3.19 12.35
C MET A 266 -6.09 -2.63 13.72
N ARG A 267 -5.10 -2.52 14.57
CA ARG A 267 -5.24 -1.84 15.87
C ARG A 267 -5.26 -0.33 15.63
N ARG A 268 -6.17 0.36 16.29
CA ARG A 268 -6.34 1.81 16.13
C ARG A 268 -5.41 2.59 17.06
N GLY A 269 -4.86 3.70 16.56
CA GLY A 269 -4.06 4.63 17.32
C GLY A 269 -2.79 4.02 17.89
N GLN A 270 -2.19 3.04 17.22
CA GLN A 270 -0.96 2.38 17.65
C GLN A 270 0.25 2.96 16.91
N THR A 271 1.32 3.21 17.64
CA THR A 271 2.63 3.46 17.05
C THR A 271 3.55 2.29 17.44
N ILE A 272 4.15 1.66 16.44
CA ILE A 272 5.09 0.56 16.61
C ILE A 272 6.51 1.08 16.42
N SER A 273 7.40 0.76 17.34
CA SER A 273 8.84 1.03 17.28
C SER A 273 9.59 -0.10 18.05
N PRO A 274 10.67 -0.67 17.52
CA PRO A 274 11.22 -0.39 16.19
C PRO A 274 10.28 -0.86 15.06
N GLY A 275 10.34 -0.15 13.93
CA GLY A 275 9.60 -0.49 12.73
C GLY A 275 10.30 -1.59 11.92
N PRO A 276 9.55 -2.33 11.08
CA PRO A 276 10.10 -3.32 10.15
C PRO A 276 10.73 -2.64 8.92
N GLY A 277 11.37 -3.44 8.06
CA GLY A 277 11.65 -3.01 6.68
C GLY A 277 10.37 -2.84 5.86
N HIS A 278 10.43 -2.08 4.76
CA HIS A 278 9.28 -1.94 3.84
C HIS A 278 8.86 -3.26 3.20
N THR A 279 9.67 -4.31 3.32
CA THR A 279 9.33 -5.70 3.01
C THR A 279 8.14 -6.25 3.82
N ALA A 280 7.65 -5.51 4.83
CA ALA A 280 6.47 -5.88 5.61
C ALA A 280 5.13 -5.64 4.89
N VAL A 281 5.11 -4.92 3.76
CA VAL A 281 3.87 -4.63 3.01
C VAL A 281 3.19 -5.91 2.51
N PRO A 282 3.86 -6.83 1.78
CA PRO A 282 3.23 -8.06 1.31
C PRO A 282 2.67 -8.95 2.43
N PRO A 283 3.43 -9.31 3.49
CA PRO A 283 2.88 -10.14 4.55
C PRO A 283 1.70 -9.48 5.30
N THR A 284 1.68 -8.14 5.39
CA THR A 284 0.58 -7.41 6.01
C THR A 284 -0.72 -7.55 5.19
N VAL A 285 -0.64 -7.42 3.86
CA VAL A 285 -1.78 -7.64 2.97
C VAL A 285 -2.26 -9.09 3.05
N MET A 286 -1.36 -10.07 2.99
CA MET A 286 -1.70 -11.48 3.08
C MET A 286 -2.41 -11.83 4.39
N ALA A 287 -1.90 -11.34 5.51
CA ALA A 287 -2.51 -11.57 6.82
C ALA A 287 -3.92 -10.97 6.90
N HIS A 288 -4.11 -9.74 6.35
CA HIS A 288 -5.45 -9.15 6.26
C HIS A 288 -6.39 -10.02 5.41
N LEU A 289 -5.98 -10.47 4.26
CA LEU A 289 -6.78 -11.33 3.39
C LEU A 289 -7.07 -12.70 4.03
N GLY A 290 -6.27 -13.11 5.02
CA GLY A 290 -6.37 -14.41 5.69
C GLY A 290 -5.68 -15.52 4.90
N LEU A 291 -4.72 -15.15 4.06
CA LEU A 291 -3.93 -16.05 3.25
C LEU A 291 -2.71 -16.55 4.04
N THR A 292 -2.37 -17.82 3.84
CA THR A 292 -1.23 -18.42 4.53
C THR A 292 0.06 -18.07 3.80
N ILE A 293 1.00 -17.48 4.54
CA ILE A 293 2.33 -17.19 4.02
C ILE A 293 3.18 -18.46 4.09
N ASP A 294 3.70 -18.92 2.94
CA ASP A 294 4.64 -20.05 2.91
C ASP A 294 6.03 -19.57 3.34
N PRO A 295 6.64 -20.14 4.39
CA PRO A 295 8.00 -19.80 4.78
C PRO A 295 9.04 -20.00 3.67
N ALA A 296 8.75 -20.83 2.68
CA ALA A 296 9.65 -21.08 1.53
C ALA A 296 9.75 -19.84 0.60
N TRP A 297 8.82 -18.87 0.67
CA TRP A 297 8.95 -17.63 -0.09
C TRP A 297 10.11 -16.76 0.38
N GLY A 298 10.59 -16.99 1.61
CA GLY A 298 11.77 -16.31 2.15
C GLY A 298 11.54 -14.82 2.45
N TRP A 299 10.29 -14.41 2.69
CA TRP A 299 9.97 -13.04 3.06
C TRP A 299 10.72 -12.59 4.33
N GLU A 300 11.13 -11.32 4.35
CA GLU A 300 12.05 -10.78 5.35
C GLU A 300 11.36 -10.19 6.58
N SER A 301 10.06 -9.96 6.48
CA SER A 301 9.28 -9.31 7.55
C SER A 301 8.04 -10.12 7.90
N GLU A 302 7.61 -10.00 9.16
CA GLU A 302 6.31 -10.45 9.62
C GLU A 302 5.22 -9.40 9.26
N PRO A 303 3.93 -9.79 9.31
CA PRO A 303 2.83 -8.84 9.13
C PRO A 303 2.89 -7.69 10.14
N PHE A 304 2.75 -6.46 9.64
CA PHE A 304 2.80 -5.24 10.46
C PHE A 304 1.42 -4.89 11.03
N GLY A 305 1.34 -4.54 12.30
CA GLY A 305 0.15 -3.94 12.91
C GLY A 305 -0.96 -4.89 13.38
N PHE A 306 -0.73 -6.20 13.33
CA PHE A 306 -1.71 -7.22 13.79
C PHE A 306 -1.62 -7.57 15.27
#